data_66dbbeb2fb6ab1ccd61bc361a94481fb
#
_entry.id   66dbbeb2fb6ab1ccd61bc361a94481fb
#
_cell.length_a   1.000
_cell.length_b   1.000
_cell.length_c   1.000
_cell.angle_alpha   90.00
_cell.angle_beta   90.00
_cell.angle_gamma   90.00
#
_symmetry.space_group_name_H-M   'P 1'
#
loop_
_entity.id
_entity.type
_entity.pdbx_description
1 polymer ?
#
loop_
_entity_poly.entity_id
_entity_poly.type
_entity_poly.pdbx_seq_one_letter_code
_entity_poly.pdbx_strand_id
1 'polypeptide(L)'
;MLASGLVLQNRYRVIKQLGQGGMGAVYEAIDERLDTTIALKETLFPDERLRRQFEREARLLARMHHPALPRVSDHFGEGDGQFLVMQYIAGDDLA
;
A
#
# COMPACT_ATOMS: atom_id res chain seq x y z
N MET A 1 6.33 11.62 -3.56
CA MET A 1 6.94 10.34 -4.00
C MET A 1 7.87 9.81 -2.93
N LEU A 2 7.79 8.53 -2.67
CA LEU A 2 8.63 7.92 -1.64
C LEU A 2 9.99 7.56 -2.20
N ALA A 3 11.03 7.83 -1.41
CA ALA A 3 12.39 7.51 -1.81
C ALA A 3 12.71 6.05 -1.56
N SER A 4 13.50 5.46 -2.44
CA SER A 4 14.01 4.11 -2.25
C SER A 4 14.82 4.05 -0.95
N GLY A 5 14.55 3.03 -0.13
CA GLY A 5 15.20 2.87 1.15
C GLY A 5 14.46 3.48 2.33
N LEU A 6 13.43 4.29 2.05
CA LEU A 6 12.61 4.86 3.13
C LEU A 6 11.85 3.76 3.85
N VAL A 7 11.84 3.81 5.19
CA VAL A 7 11.13 2.82 6.00
C VAL A 7 9.90 3.47 6.61
N LEU A 8 8.73 2.90 6.34
CA LEU A 8 7.46 3.37 6.88
C LEU A 8 7.01 2.46 8.01
N GLN A 9 6.42 3.05 9.05
CA GLN A 9 5.95 2.33 10.24
C GLN A 9 7.03 1.48 10.88
N ASN A 10 8.30 1.86 10.66
CA ASN A 10 9.45 1.12 11.18
C ASN A 10 9.40 -0.36 10.76
N ARG A 11 8.80 -0.64 9.61
CA ARG A 11 8.55 -2.01 9.18
C ARG A 11 8.69 -2.20 7.67
N TYR A 12 8.16 -1.26 6.86
CA TYR A 12 8.09 -1.44 5.41
C TYR A 12 9.14 -0.58 4.72
N ARG A 13 10.13 -1.23 4.11
CA ARG A 13 11.21 -0.53 3.42
C ARG A 13 10.90 -0.45 1.92
N VAL A 14 10.78 0.76 1.42
CA VAL A 14 10.46 1.01 0.02
C VAL A 14 11.64 0.63 -0.87
N ILE A 15 11.36 -0.14 -1.91
CA ILE A 15 12.37 -0.58 -2.88
C ILE A 15 12.29 0.27 -4.14
N LYS A 16 11.14 0.27 -4.81
CA LYS A 16 10.99 1.04 -6.05
C LYS A 16 9.51 1.29 -6.33
N GLN A 17 9.25 2.29 -7.16
CA GLN A 17 7.91 2.60 -7.60
C GLN A 17 7.50 1.66 -8.73
N LEU A 18 6.30 1.08 -8.62
CA LEU A 18 5.77 0.18 -9.63
C LEU A 18 4.79 0.88 -10.55
N GLY A 19 4.09 1.90 -10.05
CA GLY A 19 3.13 2.63 -10.85
C GLY A 19 2.72 3.92 -10.19
N GLN A 20 2.03 4.77 -10.95
CA GLN A 20 1.59 6.06 -10.46
C GLN A 20 0.21 6.38 -11.03
N GLY A 21 -0.67 6.89 -10.18
CA GLY A 21 -1.99 7.36 -10.57
C GLY A 21 -2.17 8.81 -10.20
N GLY A 22 -3.39 9.33 -10.42
CA GLY A 22 -3.68 10.74 -10.17
C GLY A 22 -3.57 11.15 -8.71
N MET A 23 -3.81 10.26 -7.77
CA MET A 23 -3.82 10.57 -6.35
C MET A 23 -2.81 9.79 -5.54
N GLY A 24 -1.89 9.10 -6.18
CA GLY A 24 -0.91 8.34 -5.44
C GLY A 24 -0.08 7.43 -6.32
N ALA A 25 0.56 6.45 -5.68
CA ALA A 25 1.49 5.57 -6.37
C ALA A 25 1.48 4.20 -5.70
N VAL A 26 2.00 3.21 -6.43
CA VAL A 26 2.18 1.86 -5.90
C VAL A 26 3.68 1.56 -5.90
N TYR A 27 4.16 1.00 -4.81
CA TYR A 27 5.56 0.70 -4.61
C TYR A 27 5.77 -0.78 -4.27
N GLU A 28 6.90 -1.30 -4.70
CA GLU A 28 7.41 -2.55 -4.16
C GLU A 28 8.14 -2.23 -2.87
N ALA A 29 7.87 -2.98 -1.82
CA ALA A 29 8.51 -2.77 -0.52
C ALA A 29 8.77 -4.11 0.15
N ILE A 30 9.63 -4.10 1.16
CA ILE A 30 9.94 -5.26 1.96
C ILE A 30 9.32 -5.08 3.34
N ASP A 31 8.54 -6.05 3.77
CA ASP A 31 8.09 -6.14 5.14
C ASP A 31 9.25 -6.73 5.96
N GLU A 32 9.96 -5.87 6.67
CA GLU A 32 11.17 -6.30 7.37
C GLU A 32 10.89 -7.19 8.56
N ARG A 33 9.65 -7.18 9.05
CA ARG A 33 9.28 -8.06 10.16
C ARG A 33 9.07 -9.49 9.70
N LEU A 34 8.48 -9.67 8.52
CA LEU A 34 8.20 -10.97 7.96
C LEU A 34 9.18 -11.40 6.88
N ASP A 35 10.07 -10.48 6.48
CA ASP A 35 11.05 -10.70 5.42
C ASP A 35 10.38 -11.13 4.12
N THR A 36 9.32 -10.41 3.75
CA THR A 36 8.56 -10.70 2.54
C THR A 36 8.40 -9.45 1.69
N THR A 37 8.28 -9.65 0.38
CA THR A 37 8.00 -8.55 -0.54
C THR A 37 6.50 -8.30 -0.57
N ILE A 38 6.12 -7.02 -0.45
CA ILE A 38 4.72 -6.60 -0.49
C ILE A 38 4.56 -5.44 -1.47
N ALA A 39 3.33 -5.14 -1.84
CA ALA A 39 2.99 -3.94 -2.59
C ALA A 39 2.42 -2.90 -1.62
N LEU A 40 2.87 -1.67 -1.76
CA LEU A 40 2.47 -0.59 -0.89
C LEU A 40 1.79 0.47 -1.75
N LYS A 41 0.49 0.68 -1.53
CA LYS A 41 -0.26 1.67 -2.27
C LYS A 41 -0.38 2.94 -1.43
N GLU A 42 0.18 4.02 -1.94
CA GLU A 42 0.10 5.33 -1.33
C GLU A 42 -1.05 6.11 -1.96
N THR A 43 -1.90 6.71 -1.13
CA THR A 43 -2.97 7.58 -1.60
C THR A 43 -2.92 8.88 -0.82
N LEU A 44 -2.93 10.01 -1.52
CA LEU A 44 -2.94 11.34 -0.92
C LEU A 44 -4.35 11.89 -1.02
N PHE A 45 -4.87 12.38 0.10
CA PHE A 45 -6.24 12.87 0.17
C PHE A 45 -6.27 14.37 0.42
N PRO A 46 -7.08 15.12 -0.35
CA PRO A 46 -7.19 16.56 -0.15
C PRO A 46 -7.96 16.94 1.11
N ASP A 47 -8.79 16.04 1.66
CA ASP A 47 -9.54 16.36 2.86
C ASP A 47 -9.81 15.13 3.73
N GLU A 48 -10.26 15.42 4.94
CA GLU A 48 -10.48 14.42 5.98
C GLU A 48 -11.59 13.42 5.62
N ARG A 49 -12.60 13.88 4.90
CA ARG A 49 -13.74 13.02 4.52
C ARG A 49 -13.29 11.87 3.63
N LEU A 50 -12.49 12.19 2.63
CA LEU A 50 -11.97 11.17 1.70
C LEU A 50 -11.05 10.20 2.42
N ARG A 51 -10.27 10.69 3.36
CA ARG A 51 -9.39 9.85 4.16
C ARG A 51 -10.19 8.84 4.98
N ARG A 52 -11.28 9.29 5.62
CA ARG A 52 -12.13 8.40 6.41
C ARG A 52 -12.81 7.36 5.54
N GLN A 53 -13.24 7.74 4.36
CA GLN A 53 -13.84 6.81 3.42
C GLN A 53 -12.83 5.75 3.00
N PHE A 54 -11.61 6.15 2.73
CA PHE A 54 -10.54 5.22 2.39
C PHE A 54 -10.28 4.22 3.52
N GLU A 55 -10.21 4.69 4.75
CA GLU A 55 -9.96 3.82 5.89
C GLU A 55 -11.08 2.80 6.08
N ARG A 56 -12.31 3.21 5.83
CA ARG A 56 -13.46 2.31 5.91
C ARG A 56 -13.38 1.22 4.85
N GLU A 57 -13.06 1.61 3.63
CA GLU A 57 -12.93 0.67 2.53
C GLU A 57 -11.77 -0.29 2.75
N ALA A 58 -10.67 0.20 3.28
CA ALA A 58 -9.52 -0.63 3.57
C ALA A 58 -9.86 -1.73 4.58
N ARG A 59 -10.65 -1.38 5.61
CA ARG A 59 -11.07 -2.37 6.60
C ARG A 59 -11.97 -3.43 5.99
N LEU A 60 -12.86 -3.02 5.08
CA LEU A 60 -13.72 -3.96 4.39
C LEU A 60 -12.92 -4.91 3.49
N LEU A 61 -11.97 -4.37 2.76
CA LEU A 61 -11.11 -5.19 1.90
C LEU A 61 -10.29 -6.19 2.68
N ALA A 62 -9.82 -5.79 3.86
CA ALA A 62 -9.02 -6.68 4.69
C ALA A 62 -9.83 -7.88 5.21
N ARG A 63 -11.16 -7.74 5.28
CA ARG A 63 -12.04 -8.82 5.73
C ARG A 63 -12.48 -9.73 4.60
N MET A 64 -12.35 -9.28 3.36
CA MET A 64 -12.81 -10.03 2.21
C MET A 64 -11.69 -10.91 1.68
N HIS A 65 -11.98 -12.19 1.52
CA HIS A 65 -11.05 -13.13 0.95
C HIS A 65 -11.55 -13.54 -0.42
N HIS A 66 -11.24 -12.71 -1.41
CA HIS A 66 -11.62 -13.00 -2.78
C HIS A 66 -10.38 -13.44 -3.54
N PRO A 67 -10.37 -14.65 -4.14
CA PRO A 67 -9.16 -15.18 -4.76
C PRO A 67 -8.64 -14.37 -5.94
N ALA A 68 -9.49 -13.57 -6.56
CA ALA A 68 -9.10 -12.75 -7.71
C ALA A 68 -8.51 -11.39 -7.30
N LEU A 69 -8.56 -11.03 -6.02
CA LEU A 69 -8.09 -9.73 -5.55
C LEU A 69 -6.84 -9.87 -4.70
N PRO A 70 -5.90 -8.93 -4.79
CA PRO A 70 -4.74 -8.94 -3.88
C PRO A 70 -5.21 -8.85 -2.43
N ARG A 71 -4.55 -9.59 -1.57
CA ARG A 71 -4.88 -9.57 -0.15
C ARG A 71 -4.32 -8.31 0.49
N VAL A 72 -5.17 -7.57 1.19
CA VAL A 72 -4.77 -6.42 1.99
C VAL A 72 -4.41 -6.92 3.39
N SER A 73 -3.18 -6.72 3.80
CA SER A 73 -2.69 -7.22 5.09
C SER A 73 -2.61 -6.14 6.16
N ASP A 74 -2.56 -4.88 5.76
CA ASP A 74 -2.43 -3.78 6.71
C ASP A 74 -2.83 -2.47 6.05
N HIS A 75 -3.12 -1.46 6.85
CA HIS A 75 -3.30 -0.10 6.39
C HIS A 75 -2.87 0.86 7.50
N PHE A 76 -2.34 2.01 7.10
CA PHE A 76 -1.89 3.01 8.07
C PHE A 76 -1.80 4.38 7.41
N GLY A 77 -1.71 5.42 8.25
CA GLY A 77 -1.43 6.78 7.79
C GLY A 77 -0.05 7.19 8.25
N GLU A 78 0.67 7.89 7.39
CA GLU A 78 1.96 8.46 7.76
C GLU A 78 2.19 9.69 6.91
N GLY A 79 2.58 10.79 7.56
CA GLY A 79 2.67 12.07 6.88
C GLY A 79 1.29 12.48 6.35
N ASP A 80 1.22 12.88 5.10
CA ASP A 80 -0.04 13.31 4.47
C ASP A 80 -0.74 12.20 3.72
N GLY A 81 -0.19 10.99 3.73
CA GLY A 81 -0.70 9.89 2.93
C GLY A 81 -1.34 8.79 3.74
N GLN A 82 -2.17 8.02 3.04
CA GLN A 82 -2.74 6.79 3.57
C GLN A 82 -2.20 5.64 2.75
N PHE A 83 -1.90 4.54 3.41
CA PHE A 83 -1.21 3.42 2.78
C PHE A 83 -1.98 2.13 2.96
N LEU A 84 -2.04 1.34 1.89
CA LEU A 84 -2.51 -0.04 1.93
C LEU A 84 -1.33 -0.96 1.67
N VAL A 85 -1.18 -1.97 2.51
CA VAL A 85 -0.18 -3.01 2.32
C VAL A 85 -0.87 -4.21 1.72
N MET A 86 -0.42 -4.63 0.54
CA MET A 86 -1.08 -5.68 -0.22
C MET A 86 -0.10 -6.76 -0.61
N GLN A 87 -0.63 -7.94 -0.90
CA GLN A 87 0.16 -9.01 -1.45
C GLN A 87 0.83 -8.54 -2.76
N TYR A 88 2.13 -8.78 -2.87
CA TYR A 88 2.84 -8.46 -4.09
C TYR A 88 2.71 -9.63 -5.07
N ILE A 89 2.24 -9.32 -6.26
CA ILE A 89 2.12 -10.30 -7.33
C ILE A 89 3.22 -9.96 -8.34
N ALA A 90 4.24 -10.80 -8.38
CA ALA A 90 5.43 -10.54 -9.16
C ALA A 90 5.22 -10.78 -10.65
N GLY A 91 6.05 -10.13 -11.42
CA GLY A 91 6.19 -10.41 -12.83
C GLY A 91 5.11 -9.82 -13.70
N ASP A 92 4.93 -10.48 -14.78
CA ASP A 92 4.04 -10.10 -15.86
C ASP A 92 2.57 -10.19 -15.51
N ASP A 93 2.26 -10.77 -14.37
CA ASP A 93 0.88 -10.86 -13.92
C ASP A 93 0.28 -9.50 -13.59
N LEU A 94 1.13 -8.51 -13.46
CA LEU A 94 0.70 -7.14 -13.21
C LEU A 94 0.38 -6.37 -14.47
N ALA A 95 0.65 -6.97 -15.57
CA ALA A 95 0.39 -6.33 -16.86
C ALA A 95 -1.11 -6.18 -17.13
#